data_61580c983e5bf69f3504e800800b21d4
#
_entry.id   61580c983e5bf69f3504e800800b21d4
#
_cell.length_a   1.000
_cell.length_b   1.000
_cell.length_c   1.000
_cell.angle_alpha   90.00
_cell.angle_beta   90.00
_cell.angle_gamma   90.00
#
_symmetry.space_group_name_H-M   'P 1'
#
loop_
_entity.id
_entity.type
_entity.pdbx_description
1 polymer ?
#
loop_
_entity_poly.entity_id
_entity_poly.type
_entity_poly.pdbx_seq_one_letter_code
_entity_poly.pdbx_strand_id
1 'polypeptide(L)'
;MIHIDGKDGGGQMLRTSLSLSALKQEPFKITDIRGSRTEPGLKRQHIAAVRTLKEITDAEVEGLSLGSSELVFKPEALKERFISMNVGTAGSTTLLFDTLLPLSEKINIEGVFTGGTDVKW
;
A
#
# COMPACT_ATOMS: atom_id res chain seq x y z
N MET A 1 -8.42 5.88 15.72
CA MET A 1 -7.59 5.88 14.49
C MET A 1 -6.15 6.21 14.86
N ILE A 2 -5.22 5.43 14.38
CA ILE A 2 -3.79 5.65 14.60
C ILE A 2 -3.33 6.78 13.68
N HIS A 3 -2.57 7.71 14.23
CA HIS A 3 -1.96 8.82 13.47
C HIS A 3 -0.45 8.59 13.37
N ILE A 4 0.08 8.67 12.16
CA ILE A 4 1.48 8.44 11.86
C ILE A 4 2.04 9.69 11.18
N ASP A 5 3.21 10.16 11.66
CA ASP A 5 3.95 11.23 11.00
C ASP A 5 4.96 10.62 10.03
N GLY A 6 4.77 10.89 8.76
CA GLY A 6 5.61 10.34 7.68
C GLY A 6 6.82 11.17 7.32
N LYS A 7 7.09 12.29 8.02
CA LYS A 7 8.09 13.26 7.64
C LYS A 7 9.47 12.66 7.36
N ASP A 8 9.98 11.87 8.28
CA ASP A 8 11.33 11.28 8.19
C ASP A 8 11.33 9.86 7.60
N GLY A 9 10.15 9.34 7.27
CA GLY A 9 10.00 8.02 6.69
C GLY A 9 10.08 8.02 5.16
N GLY A 10 10.22 6.84 4.61
CA GLY A 10 10.12 6.61 3.18
C GLY A 10 8.99 5.65 2.86
N GLY A 11 9.10 4.96 1.73
CA GLY A 11 8.11 3.97 1.31
C GLY A 11 7.92 2.82 2.28
N GLN A 12 8.94 2.49 3.07
CA GLN A 12 8.86 1.42 4.06
C GLN A 12 7.87 1.73 5.19
N MET A 13 7.80 2.97 5.64
CA MET A 13 6.84 3.39 6.67
C MET A 13 5.41 3.19 6.18
N LEU A 14 5.13 3.61 4.95
CA LEU A 14 3.82 3.40 4.34
C LEU A 14 3.50 1.90 4.18
N ARG A 15 4.43 1.13 3.67
CA ARG A 15 4.30 -0.31 3.46
C ARG A 15 3.98 -1.03 4.78
N THR A 16 4.74 -0.75 5.82
CA THR A 16 4.52 -1.34 7.14
C THR A 16 3.16 -0.96 7.71
N SER A 17 2.78 0.30 7.58
CA SER A 17 1.48 0.80 8.04
C SER A 17 0.32 0.09 7.34
N LEU A 18 0.40 -0.06 6.02
CA LEU A 18 -0.62 -0.76 5.24
C LEU A 18 -0.74 -2.22 5.67
N SER A 19 0.37 -2.93 5.79
CA SER A 19 0.37 -4.34 6.17
C SER A 19 -0.22 -4.55 7.56
N LEU A 20 0.19 -3.76 8.53
CA LEU A 20 -0.32 -3.86 9.90
C LEU A 20 -1.79 -3.48 9.98
N SER A 21 -2.20 -2.44 9.28
CA SER A 21 -3.61 -2.04 9.23
C SER A 21 -4.49 -3.16 8.68
N ALA A 22 -4.05 -3.80 7.60
CA ALA A 22 -4.79 -4.90 7.00
C ALA A 22 -4.85 -6.11 7.93
N LEU A 23 -3.73 -6.50 8.53
CA LEU A 23 -3.67 -7.66 9.43
C LEU A 23 -4.52 -7.48 10.67
N LYS A 24 -4.48 -6.29 11.26
CA LYS A 24 -5.19 -5.99 12.52
C LYS A 24 -6.57 -5.40 12.31
N GLN A 25 -6.93 -5.09 11.08
CA GLN A 25 -8.19 -4.43 10.74
C GLN A 25 -8.34 -3.10 11.49
N GLU A 26 -7.27 -2.33 11.54
CA GLU A 26 -7.22 -1.08 12.27
C GLU A 26 -6.93 0.10 11.32
N PRO A 27 -7.79 1.13 11.30
CA PRO A 27 -7.58 2.27 10.42
C PRO A 27 -6.39 3.13 10.87
N PHE A 28 -5.75 3.79 9.91
CA PHE A 28 -4.69 4.74 10.21
C PHE A 28 -4.78 5.97 9.29
N LYS A 29 -4.17 7.04 9.76
CA LYS A 29 -3.90 8.25 8.97
C LYS A 29 -2.40 8.52 9.02
N ILE A 30 -1.79 8.71 7.87
CA ILE A 30 -0.40 9.15 7.77
C ILE A 30 -0.37 10.56 7.17
N THR A 31 0.40 11.45 7.80
CA THR A 31 0.56 12.83 7.35
C THR A 31 2.01 13.10 7.01
N ASP A 32 2.25 14.16 6.23
CA ASP A 32 3.59 14.58 5.81
C ASP A 32 4.38 13.42 5.19
N ILE A 33 3.72 12.67 4.31
CA ILE A 33 4.28 11.47 3.69
C ILE A 33 5.56 11.82 2.95
N ARG A 34 6.68 11.18 3.35
CA ARG A 34 7.99 11.40 2.76
C ARG A 34 8.38 12.90 2.73
N GLY A 35 7.95 13.64 3.75
CA GLY A 35 8.08 15.09 3.78
C GLY A 35 9.51 15.62 3.69
N SER A 36 10.49 14.84 4.16
CA SER A 36 11.91 15.21 4.11
C SER A 36 12.59 14.82 2.80
N ARG A 37 11.89 14.16 1.90
CA ARG A 37 12.46 13.73 0.61
C ARG A 37 12.47 14.89 -0.39
N THR A 38 13.35 14.79 -1.41
CA THR A 38 13.43 15.78 -2.48
C THR A 38 12.12 15.89 -3.24
N GLU A 39 11.45 14.76 -3.45
CA GLU A 39 10.11 14.69 -4.02
C GLU A 39 9.16 14.07 -3.01
N PRO A 40 8.55 14.86 -2.11
CA PRO A 40 7.68 14.33 -1.06
C PRO A 40 6.34 13.86 -1.60
N GLY A 41 5.61 13.14 -0.74
CA GLY A 41 4.28 12.65 -1.06
C GLY A 41 4.28 11.28 -1.72
N LEU A 42 3.07 10.84 -2.09
CA LEU A 42 2.88 9.53 -2.71
C LEU A 42 3.41 9.50 -4.14
N LYS A 43 4.15 8.46 -4.46
CA LYS A 43 4.58 8.15 -5.83
C LYS A 43 3.75 7.00 -6.39
N ARG A 44 3.96 6.67 -7.67
CA ARG A 44 3.19 5.62 -8.36
C ARG A 44 3.26 4.27 -7.66
N GLN A 45 4.44 3.86 -7.17
CA GLN A 45 4.60 2.59 -6.47
C GLN A 45 3.80 2.55 -5.17
N HIS A 46 3.70 3.68 -4.48
CA HIS A 46 2.92 3.78 -3.24
C HIS A 46 1.43 3.69 -3.53
N ILE A 47 0.97 4.36 -4.58
CA ILE A 47 -0.42 4.29 -5.01
C ILE A 47 -0.80 2.87 -5.40
N ALA A 48 0.05 2.16 -6.13
CA ALA A 48 -0.20 0.77 -6.51
C ALA A 48 -0.35 -0.14 -5.28
N ALA A 49 0.52 0.03 -4.28
CA ALA A 49 0.43 -0.72 -3.04
C ALA A 49 -0.87 -0.45 -2.29
N VAL A 50 -1.26 0.82 -2.15
CA VAL A 50 -2.50 1.19 -1.48
C VAL A 50 -3.72 0.63 -2.22
N ARG A 51 -3.75 0.73 -3.55
CA ARG A 51 -4.84 0.19 -4.37
C ARG A 51 -5.00 -1.31 -4.18
N THR A 52 -3.89 -2.03 -4.14
CA THR A 52 -3.91 -3.47 -3.93
C THR A 52 -4.47 -3.82 -2.55
N LEU A 53 -4.02 -3.15 -1.51
CA LEU A 53 -4.51 -3.36 -0.17
C LEU A 53 -5.98 -2.93 -0.03
N LYS A 54 -6.39 -1.88 -0.71
CA LYS A 54 -7.80 -1.47 -0.79
C LYS A 54 -8.67 -2.59 -1.37
N GLU A 55 -8.21 -3.21 -2.44
CA GLU A 55 -8.92 -4.31 -3.08
C GLU A 55 -9.08 -5.52 -2.15
N ILE A 56 -8.00 -5.89 -1.45
CA ILE A 56 -7.98 -7.06 -0.57
C ILE A 56 -8.82 -6.84 0.69
N THR A 57 -8.91 -5.61 1.17
CA THR A 57 -9.54 -5.29 2.46
C THR A 57 -10.87 -4.55 2.35
N ASP A 58 -11.34 -4.25 1.15
CA ASP A 58 -12.49 -3.38 0.91
C ASP A 58 -12.37 -2.03 1.63
N ALA A 59 -11.17 -1.50 1.71
CA ALA A 59 -10.89 -0.30 2.50
C ALA A 59 -11.52 0.95 1.90
N GLU A 60 -11.91 1.88 2.78
CA GLU A 60 -12.11 3.28 2.41
C GLU A 60 -10.77 3.98 2.44
N VAL A 61 -10.46 4.73 1.38
CA VAL A 61 -9.19 5.42 1.25
C VAL A 61 -9.41 6.88 0.86
N GLU A 62 -8.73 7.78 1.56
CA GLU A 62 -8.71 9.20 1.24
C GLU A 62 -7.27 9.65 0.97
N GLY A 63 -7.10 10.58 0.04
CA GLY A 63 -5.78 11.13 -0.29
C GLY A 63 -4.97 10.28 -1.26
N LEU A 64 -5.61 9.38 -2.01
CA LEU A 64 -4.92 8.49 -2.94
C LEU A 64 -4.69 9.18 -4.28
N SER A 65 -3.67 10.02 -4.34
CA SER A 65 -3.26 10.70 -5.57
C SER A 65 -1.76 10.99 -5.57
N LEU A 66 -1.18 11.14 -6.76
CA LEU A 66 0.24 11.47 -6.90
C LEU A 66 0.58 12.76 -6.13
N GLY A 67 1.65 12.69 -5.37
CA GLY A 67 2.15 13.83 -4.59
C GLY A 67 1.38 14.12 -3.32
N SER A 68 0.33 13.35 -3.01
CA SER A 68 -0.45 13.57 -1.79
C SER A 68 0.43 13.43 -0.55
N SER A 69 0.31 14.38 0.37
CA SER A 69 1.04 14.37 1.64
C SER A 69 0.32 13.61 2.75
N GLU A 70 -0.95 13.28 2.55
CA GLU A 70 -1.77 12.61 3.54
C GLU A 70 -2.49 11.41 2.92
N LEU A 71 -2.67 10.38 3.74
CA LEU A 71 -3.43 9.19 3.37
C LEU A 71 -4.21 8.71 4.57
N VAL A 72 -5.51 8.44 4.37
CA VAL A 72 -6.35 7.75 5.34
C VAL A 72 -6.72 6.40 4.76
N PHE A 73 -6.51 5.35 5.53
CA PHE A 73 -6.78 3.98 5.11
C PHE A 73 -7.62 3.30 6.19
N LYS A 74 -8.82 2.86 5.82
CA LYS A 74 -9.78 2.24 6.74
C LYS A 74 -10.18 0.86 6.21
N PRO A 75 -9.48 -0.22 6.60
CA PRO A 75 -9.83 -1.56 6.14
C PRO A 75 -11.15 -2.03 6.75
N GLU A 76 -11.93 -2.81 6.00
CA GLU A 76 -13.17 -3.40 6.48
C GLU A 76 -13.09 -4.91 6.66
N ALA A 77 -12.29 -5.58 5.84
CA ALA A 77 -12.15 -7.03 5.88
C ALA A 77 -10.81 -7.44 5.32
N LEU A 78 -10.41 -8.67 5.56
CA LEU A 78 -9.24 -9.27 4.91
C LEU A 78 -9.73 -10.51 4.16
N LYS A 79 -9.70 -10.45 2.83
CA LYS A 79 -10.33 -11.46 1.97
C LYS A 79 -9.33 -12.08 1.01
N GLU A 80 -9.53 -13.37 0.73
CA GLU A 80 -8.85 -14.02 -0.37
C GLU A 80 -9.35 -13.47 -1.70
N ARG A 81 -8.42 -13.06 -2.56
CA ARG A 81 -8.78 -12.50 -3.86
C ARG A 81 -7.76 -12.81 -4.94
N PHE A 82 -8.26 -12.88 -6.17
CA PHE A 82 -7.43 -12.77 -7.36
C PHE A 82 -7.33 -11.30 -7.74
N ILE A 83 -6.10 -10.81 -7.93
CA ILE A 83 -5.83 -9.41 -8.24
C ILE A 83 -5.07 -9.33 -9.56
N SER A 84 -5.47 -8.40 -10.41
CA SER A 84 -4.72 -8.06 -11.61
C SER A 84 -4.49 -6.56 -11.62
N MET A 85 -3.23 -6.13 -11.59
CA MET A 85 -2.91 -4.72 -11.48
C MET A 85 -1.64 -4.36 -12.24
N ASN A 86 -1.67 -3.23 -12.92
CA ASN A 86 -0.48 -2.64 -13.53
C ASN A 86 0.19 -1.73 -12.49
N VAL A 87 1.40 -2.10 -12.06
CA VAL A 87 2.13 -1.35 -11.05
C VAL A 87 3.18 -0.40 -11.64
N GLY A 88 3.35 -0.40 -12.95
CA GLY A 88 4.16 0.57 -13.67
C GLY A 88 5.64 0.23 -13.80
N THR A 89 6.33 -0.15 -12.74
CA THR A 89 7.77 -0.40 -12.75
C THR A 89 8.14 -1.64 -11.94
N ALA A 90 9.35 -2.18 -12.17
CA ALA A 90 9.87 -3.29 -11.38
C ALA A 90 10.04 -2.92 -9.90
N GLY A 91 10.43 -1.67 -9.61
CA GLY A 91 10.52 -1.18 -8.23
C GLY A 91 9.17 -1.17 -7.53
N SER A 92 8.11 -0.80 -8.25
CA SER A 92 6.74 -0.86 -7.75
C SER A 92 6.32 -2.29 -7.42
N THR A 93 6.73 -3.25 -8.24
CA THR A 93 6.46 -4.67 -8.00
C THR A 93 7.11 -5.16 -6.71
N THR A 94 8.36 -4.78 -6.47
CA THR A 94 9.09 -5.13 -5.25
C THR A 94 8.40 -4.57 -4.01
N LEU A 95 8.04 -3.29 -4.03
CA LEU A 95 7.35 -2.65 -2.92
C LEU A 95 6.03 -3.35 -2.61
N LEU A 96 5.28 -3.70 -3.65
CA LEU A 96 3.99 -4.37 -3.51
C LEU A 96 4.16 -5.76 -2.89
N PHE A 97 5.11 -6.55 -3.35
CA PHE A 97 5.36 -7.87 -2.79
C PHE A 97 5.75 -7.81 -1.33
N ASP A 98 6.62 -6.89 -0.94
CA ASP A 98 7.00 -6.69 0.45
C ASP A 98 5.80 -6.32 1.32
N THR A 99 4.84 -5.58 0.77
CA THR A 99 3.60 -5.23 1.46
C THR A 99 2.68 -6.43 1.62
N LEU A 100 2.60 -7.30 0.62
CA LEU A 100 1.70 -8.46 0.61
C LEU A 100 2.23 -9.68 1.37
N LEU A 101 3.56 -9.84 1.49
CA LEU A 101 4.16 -11.01 2.14
C LEU A 101 3.60 -11.30 3.53
N PRO A 102 3.49 -10.33 4.45
CA PRO A 102 2.92 -10.60 5.76
C PRO A 102 1.48 -11.07 5.71
N LEU A 103 0.71 -10.62 4.72
CA LEU A 103 -0.69 -10.98 4.55
C LEU A 103 -0.87 -12.38 3.97
N SER A 104 0.08 -12.84 3.16
CA SER A 104 -0.01 -14.15 2.50
C SER A 104 0.02 -15.32 3.49
N GLU A 105 0.46 -15.09 4.71
CA GLU A 105 0.41 -16.09 5.78
C GLU A 105 -0.99 -16.26 6.36
N LYS A 106 -1.86 -15.27 6.18
CA LYS A 106 -3.23 -15.24 6.72
C LYS A 106 -4.28 -15.64 5.70
N ILE A 107 -4.07 -15.28 4.44
CA ILE A 107 -5.03 -15.52 3.35
C ILE A 107 -4.30 -15.91 2.08
N ASN A 108 -5.00 -16.57 1.17
CA ASN A 108 -4.49 -16.79 -0.18
C ASN A 108 -4.70 -15.55 -1.02
N ILE A 109 -3.60 -15.03 -1.55
CA ILE A 109 -3.61 -13.91 -2.49
C ILE A 109 -3.04 -14.42 -3.80
N GLU A 110 -3.83 -14.32 -4.86
CA GLU A 110 -3.39 -14.65 -6.21
C GLU A 110 -3.51 -13.41 -7.07
N GLY A 111 -2.56 -13.20 -7.95
CA GLY A 111 -2.65 -12.04 -8.79
C GLY A 111 -1.62 -12.02 -9.90
N VAL A 112 -1.88 -11.14 -10.86
CA VAL A 112 -0.94 -10.80 -11.93
C VAL A 112 -0.63 -9.33 -11.80
N PHE A 113 0.63 -9.01 -11.62
CA PHE A 113 1.10 -7.64 -11.49
C PHE A 113 1.98 -7.33 -12.71
N THR A 114 1.57 -6.34 -13.48
CA THR A 114 2.26 -5.92 -14.70
C THR A 114 2.95 -4.57 -14.48
N GLY A 115 4.01 -4.35 -15.22
CA GLY A 115 4.79 -3.13 -15.10
C GLY A 115 6.10 -3.32 -15.82
N GLY A 116 7.24 -2.97 -15.21
CA GLY A 116 8.55 -3.25 -15.79
C GLY A 116 8.82 -4.74 -15.96
N THR A 117 8.18 -5.58 -15.16
CA THR A 117 8.28 -7.05 -15.21
C THR A 117 6.94 -7.65 -14.87
N ASP A 118 6.51 -8.66 -15.61
CA ASP A 118 5.28 -9.40 -15.31
C ASP A 118 5.57 -10.43 -14.23
N VAL A 119 4.77 -10.40 -13.17
CA VAL A 119 4.93 -11.29 -12.03
C VAL A 119 3.59 -11.87 -11.64
N LYS A 120 3.58 -13.16 -11.28
CA LYS A 120 2.42 -13.84 -10.70
C LYS A 120 2.68 -14.13 -9.23
N TRP A 121 1.66 -13.92 -8.46
CA TRP A 121 1.68 -14.26 -7.05
C TRP A 121 0.70 -15.40 -6.77
#